data_b40ee9b9c7edda5dbc58997196d886aa
#
_entry.id   b40ee9b9c7edda5dbc58997196d886aa
#
_cell.length_a   1.000
_cell.length_b   1.000
_cell.length_c   1.000
_cell.angle_alpha   90.00
_cell.angle_beta   90.00
_cell.angle_gamma   90.00
#
_symmetry.space_group_name_H-M   'P 1'
#
loop_
_entity.id
_entity.type
_entity.pdbx_description
1 polymer ?
#
loop_
_entity_poly.entity_id
_entity_poly.type
_entity_poly.pdbx_seq_one_letter_code
_entity_poly.pdbx_strand_id
1 'polypeptide(L)'
;MTSTSLLAVSGASSKALWYLTRSTGLVALILLTATVVVGVVASVGWTTQRWPRFLSQHVHRNLSLFCVGFVAVHVITTVGDGYVPIGFADAFIPFRTPYRPLWVGLGALTFDLLLAVLITSALRHRIGFASWRFVHWLAYLCWPIAMLHGLGSGSDSALPIVLFVDAVCAAAVIGTVAWRLSTGRTFTPAVRAGAAVATVVVAVGIAVFALAGPLRPGWSHRAGTSAALLAQLARKNAAATTGTTAGAGTQSTATTAPATGSGSAGVPTAPFTVPLTGSQTTTNPNGQGAVQVTLTMQLQNTSATPLTVVLDGSAAGGGGVSLSSGSVTFGPYHGVVTGLNGGTVAATVSAPNPLVLTMQLNVSQNSGALSGTVTGTSAGSQR
;
A
#
# COMPACT_ATOMS: atom_id res chain seq x y z
N MET A 1 2.36 -29.63 -20.27
CA MET A 1 3.02 -28.30 -20.47
C MET A 1 2.04 -27.13 -20.35
N THR A 2 1.15 -27.06 -19.35
CA THR A 2 0.15 -25.97 -19.29
C THR A 2 -0.13 -25.44 -17.86
N SER A 3 0.46 -26.03 -16.82
CA SER A 3 0.14 -25.61 -15.44
C SER A 3 1.03 -24.49 -14.89
N THR A 4 2.22 -24.27 -15.44
CA THR A 4 3.18 -23.27 -14.94
C THR A 4 2.82 -21.84 -15.38
N SER A 5 2.13 -21.68 -16.52
CA SER A 5 1.73 -20.37 -17.04
C SER A 5 0.54 -19.75 -16.28
N LEU A 6 -0.37 -20.57 -15.74
CA LEU A 6 -1.55 -20.10 -15.00
C LEU A 6 -1.19 -19.49 -13.63
N LEU A 7 -0.22 -20.06 -12.92
CA LEU A 7 0.22 -19.55 -11.62
C LEU A 7 1.06 -18.26 -11.75
N ALA A 8 1.84 -18.13 -12.82
CA ALA A 8 2.57 -16.90 -13.13
C ALA A 8 1.62 -15.76 -13.52
N VAL A 9 0.53 -16.05 -14.23
CA VAL A 9 -0.52 -15.09 -14.59
C VAL A 9 -1.27 -14.62 -13.36
N SER A 10 -1.59 -15.50 -12.40
CA SER A 10 -2.30 -15.11 -11.17
C SER A 10 -1.46 -14.18 -10.28
N GLY A 11 -0.16 -14.44 -10.13
CA GLY A 11 0.74 -13.57 -9.35
C GLY A 11 1.00 -12.21 -10.01
N ALA A 12 1.07 -12.15 -11.33
CA ALA A 12 1.19 -10.90 -12.08
C ALA A 12 -0.12 -10.10 -12.05
N SER A 13 -1.29 -10.77 -12.10
CA SER A 13 -2.60 -10.12 -12.01
C SER A 13 -2.85 -9.47 -10.65
N SER A 14 -2.43 -10.11 -9.55
CA SER A 14 -2.55 -9.56 -8.20
C SER A 14 -1.73 -8.26 -8.03
N LYS A 15 -0.48 -8.23 -8.49
CA LYS A 15 0.34 -7.00 -8.45
C LYS A 15 -0.25 -5.90 -9.34
N ALA A 16 -0.75 -6.24 -10.52
CA ALA A 16 -1.38 -5.29 -11.43
C ALA A 16 -2.66 -4.67 -10.81
N LEU A 17 -3.51 -5.47 -10.17
CA LEU A 17 -4.71 -4.99 -9.47
C LEU A 17 -4.35 -4.07 -8.31
N TRP A 18 -3.31 -4.39 -7.54
CA TRP A 18 -2.81 -3.56 -6.46
C TRP A 18 -2.35 -2.16 -6.94
N TYR A 19 -1.56 -2.11 -8.05
CA TYR A 19 -1.17 -0.81 -8.64
C TYR A 19 -2.37 -0.07 -9.23
N LEU A 20 -3.28 -0.78 -9.88
CA LEU A 20 -4.46 -0.20 -10.50
C LEU A 20 -5.39 0.42 -9.45
N THR A 21 -5.64 -0.27 -8.34
CA THR A 21 -6.43 0.27 -7.21
C THR A 21 -5.85 1.60 -6.72
N ARG A 22 -4.54 1.68 -6.55
CA ARG A 22 -3.88 2.90 -6.02
C ARG A 22 -3.88 4.05 -7.01
N SER A 23 -3.50 3.76 -8.25
CA SER A 23 -3.47 4.79 -9.30
C SER A 23 -4.87 5.33 -9.60
N THR A 24 -5.89 4.48 -9.67
CA THR A 24 -7.27 4.92 -9.92
C THR A 24 -7.84 5.71 -8.74
N GLY A 25 -7.48 5.37 -7.49
CA GLY A 25 -7.84 6.16 -6.31
C GLY A 25 -7.25 7.58 -6.34
N LEU A 26 -5.95 7.69 -6.66
CA LEU A 26 -5.28 8.99 -6.76
C LEU A 26 -5.85 9.84 -7.92
N VAL A 27 -6.08 9.23 -9.09
CA VAL A 27 -6.71 9.90 -10.23
C VAL A 27 -8.13 10.35 -9.88
N ALA A 28 -8.90 9.51 -9.17
CA ALA A 28 -10.25 9.87 -8.72
C ALA A 28 -10.22 11.09 -7.78
N LEU A 29 -9.25 11.20 -6.87
CA LEU A 29 -9.09 12.37 -6.00
C LEU A 29 -8.77 13.64 -6.80
N ILE A 30 -7.87 13.54 -7.79
CA ILE A 30 -7.55 14.67 -8.69
C ILE A 30 -8.80 15.11 -9.47
N LEU A 31 -9.54 14.16 -10.03
CA LEU A 31 -10.78 14.45 -10.78
C LEU A 31 -11.86 15.03 -9.89
N LEU A 32 -12.00 14.55 -8.66
CA LEU A 32 -12.93 15.09 -7.66
C LEU A 32 -12.55 16.53 -7.30
N THR A 33 -11.25 16.78 -7.09
CA THR A 33 -10.72 18.13 -6.86
C THR A 33 -11.03 19.07 -8.03
N ALA A 34 -10.74 18.66 -9.25
CA ALA A 34 -11.04 19.44 -10.45
C ALA A 34 -12.55 19.70 -10.60
N THR A 35 -13.38 18.69 -10.29
CA THR A 35 -14.84 18.80 -10.32
C THR A 35 -15.35 19.83 -9.32
N VAL A 36 -14.82 19.84 -8.09
CA VAL A 36 -15.17 20.83 -7.05
C VAL A 36 -14.73 22.23 -7.49
N VAL A 37 -13.50 22.39 -7.95
CA VAL A 37 -12.96 23.67 -8.43
C VAL A 37 -13.81 24.24 -9.56
N VAL A 38 -14.06 23.47 -10.61
CA VAL A 38 -14.88 23.91 -11.76
C VAL A 38 -16.33 24.18 -11.33
N GLY A 39 -16.88 23.39 -10.40
CA GLY A 39 -18.21 23.61 -9.83
C GLY A 39 -18.31 24.94 -9.09
N VAL A 40 -17.29 25.30 -8.32
CA VAL A 40 -17.23 26.61 -7.63
C VAL A 40 -17.09 27.74 -8.66
N VAL A 41 -16.22 27.63 -9.64
CA VAL A 41 -16.04 28.61 -10.73
C VAL A 41 -17.37 28.84 -11.45
N ALA A 42 -18.08 27.77 -11.81
CA ALA A 42 -19.39 27.85 -12.45
C ALA A 42 -20.44 28.53 -11.54
N SER A 43 -20.39 28.26 -10.22
CA SER A 43 -21.34 28.83 -9.25
C SER A 43 -21.12 30.32 -9.02
N VAL A 44 -19.90 30.82 -9.07
CA VAL A 44 -19.56 32.26 -8.99
C VAL A 44 -19.96 32.98 -10.26
N GLY A 45 -20.15 32.25 -11.36
CA GLY A 45 -20.52 32.81 -12.64
C GLY A 45 -19.33 33.52 -13.35
N TRP A 46 -18.10 33.13 -13.02
CA TRP A 46 -16.91 33.63 -13.65
C TRP A 46 -16.89 33.30 -15.15
N THR A 47 -16.71 34.31 -15.98
CA THR A 47 -16.72 34.17 -17.45
C THR A 47 -15.68 35.08 -18.07
N THR A 48 -15.11 34.60 -19.18
CA THR A 48 -14.26 35.38 -20.09
C THR A 48 -14.70 35.14 -21.51
N GLN A 49 -14.20 35.94 -22.47
CA GLN A 49 -14.49 35.70 -23.92
C GLN A 49 -14.10 34.29 -24.37
N ARG A 50 -13.00 33.74 -23.79
CA ARG A 50 -12.51 32.39 -24.12
C ARG A 50 -13.14 31.30 -23.25
N TRP A 51 -13.78 31.65 -22.12
CA TRP A 51 -14.37 30.70 -21.16
C TRP A 51 -15.82 31.08 -20.82
N PRO A 52 -16.77 30.79 -21.73
CA PRO A 52 -18.18 31.10 -21.51
C PRO A 52 -18.82 30.14 -20.49
N ARG A 53 -19.97 30.57 -19.94
CA ARG A 53 -20.69 29.80 -18.87
C ARG A 53 -21.03 28.37 -19.25
N PHE A 54 -21.46 28.14 -20.49
CA PHE A 54 -21.82 26.80 -20.94
C PHE A 54 -20.63 25.85 -20.89
N LEU A 55 -19.41 26.33 -21.18
CA LEU A 55 -18.21 25.53 -21.14
C LEU A 55 -17.90 25.04 -19.71
N SER A 56 -18.01 25.91 -18.70
CA SER A 56 -17.83 25.52 -17.29
C SER A 56 -18.82 24.42 -16.88
N GLN A 57 -20.08 24.51 -17.33
CA GLN A 57 -21.09 23.50 -17.03
C GLN A 57 -20.81 22.16 -17.74
N HIS A 58 -20.40 22.19 -19.00
CA HIS A 58 -20.03 20.98 -19.76
C HIS A 58 -18.79 20.31 -19.15
N VAL A 59 -17.75 21.09 -18.85
CA VAL A 59 -16.53 20.57 -18.23
C VAL A 59 -16.83 19.97 -16.87
N HIS A 60 -17.61 20.66 -16.02
CA HIS A 60 -18.01 20.12 -14.71
C HIS A 60 -18.75 18.78 -14.85
N ARG A 61 -19.71 18.68 -15.77
CA ARG A 61 -20.47 17.45 -16.00
C ARG A 61 -19.56 16.31 -16.46
N ASN A 62 -18.68 16.57 -17.43
CA ASN A 62 -17.78 15.54 -17.94
C ASN A 62 -16.76 15.08 -16.91
N LEU A 63 -16.14 16.02 -16.16
CA LEU A 63 -15.24 15.70 -15.05
C LEU A 63 -15.95 14.86 -13.98
N SER A 64 -17.20 15.19 -13.63
CA SER A 64 -17.99 14.41 -12.68
C SER A 64 -18.21 12.98 -13.15
N LEU A 65 -18.52 12.78 -14.43
CA LEU A 65 -18.70 11.43 -15.02
C LEU A 65 -17.40 10.64 -15.03
N PHE A 66 -16.29 11.26 -15.42
CA PHE A 66 -14.97 10.62 -15.34
C PHE A 66 -14.60 10.27 -13.90
N CYS A 67 -14.84 11.18 -12.95
CA CYS A 67 -14.59 10.93 -11.53
C CYS A 67 -15.36 9.69 -11.04
N VAL A 68 -16.66 9.60 -11.33
CA VAL A 68 -17.47 8.42 -10.97
C VAL A 68 -16.97 7.15 -11.65
N GLY A 69 -16.57 7.24 -12.93
CA GLY A 69 -15.98 6.11 -13.65
C GLY A 69 -14.68 5.60 -12.99
N PHE A 70 -13.77 6.51 -12.62
CA PHE A 70 -12.53 6.13 -11.93
C PHE A 70 -12.78 5.61 -10.52
N VAL A 71 -13.75 6.16 -9.78
CA VAL A 71 -14.17 5.63 -8.47
C VAL A 71 -14.75 4.23 -8.63
N ALA A 72 -15.57 3.96 -9.65
CA ALA A 72 -16.10 2.62 -9.91
C ALA A 72 -14.96 1.62 -10.21
N VAL A 73 -13.99 1.98 -11.06
CA VAL A 73 -12.81 1.15 -11.31
C VAL A 73 -12.02 0.92 -10.04
N HIS A 74 -11.80 1.97 -9.21
CA HIS A 74 -11.12 1.86 -7.93
C HIS A 74 -11.80 0.86 -6.98
N VAL A 75 -13.13 0.93 -6.86
CA VAL A 75 -13.91 -0.01 -6.02
C VAL A 75 -13.81 -1.43 -6.56
N ILE A 76 -14.02 -1.63 -7.88
CA ILE A 76 -13.97 -2.96 -8.50
C ILE A 76 -12.59 -3.59 -8.33
N THR A 77 -11.51 -2.83 -8.53
CA THR A 77 -10.15 -3.34 -8.40
C THR A 77 -9.79 -3.59 -6.94
N THR A 78 -10.29 -2.78 -5.99
CA THR A 78 -10.09 -3.01 -4.55
C THR A 78 -10.75 -4.30 -4.08
N VAL A 79 -11.99 -4.57 -4.51
CA VAL A 79 -12.70 -5.81 -4.19
C VAL A 79 -12.08 -7.01 -4.90
N GLY A 80 -11.66 -6.82 -6.15
CA GLY A 80 -11.07 -7.88 -6.99
C GLY A 80 -9.64 -8.27 -6.61
N ASP A 81 -8.89 -7.41 -5.92
CA ASP A 81 -7.51 -7.69 -5.51
C ASP A 81 -7.41 -8.87 -4.52
N GLY A 82 -8.42 -9.04 -3.66
CA GLY A 82 -8.53 -10.19 -2.73
C GLY A 82 -7.38 -10.29 -1.71
N TYR A 83 -6.47 -9.32 -1.64
CA TYR A 83 -5.39 -9.28 -0.66
C TYR A 83 -5.95 -9.09 0.75
N VAL A 84 -6.88 -8.15 0.90
CA VAL A 84 -7.63 -7.92 2.14
C VAL A 84 -9.08 -8.36 1.95
N PRO A 85 -9.77 -8.82 3.01
CA PRO A 85 -11.15 -9.28 2.94
C PRO A 85 -12.12 -8.10 2.84
N ILE A 86 -12.14 -7.44 1.69
CA ILE A 86 -13.10 -6.38 1.34
C ILE A 86 -14.05 -6.96 0.31
N GLY A 87 -15.33 -7.07 0.67
CA GLY A 87 -16.36 -7.58 -0.22
C GLY A 87 -17.14 -6.48 -0.92
N PHE A 88 -17.93 -6.85 -1.92
CA PHE A 88 -18.78 -5.90 -2.66
C PHE A 88 -19.76 -5.14 -1.74
N ALA A 89 -20.28 -5.81 -0.71
CA ALA A 89 -21.18 -5.19 0.27
C ALA A 89 -20.49 -4.09 1.09
N ASP A 90 -19.17 -4.17 1.29
CA ASP A 90 -18.41 -3.18 2.04
C ASP A 90 -18.21 -1.86 1.27
N ALA A 91 -18.46 -1.87 -0.05
CA ALA A 91 -18.48 -0.66 -0.87
C ALA A 91 -19.74 0.19 -0.65
N PHE A 92 -20.86 -0.42 -0.23
CA PHE A 92 -22.15 0.22 -0.01
C PHE A 92 -22.57 0.29 1.45
N ILE A 93 -21.90 -0.45 2.34
CA ILE A 93 -22.21 -0.43 3.78
C ILE A 93 -20.96 0.09 4.50
N PRO A 94 -20.92 1.39 4.83
CA PRO A 94 -19.77 1.98 5.50
C PRO A 94 -19.45 1.30 6.83
N PHE A 95 -18.16 1.26 7.18
CA PHE A 95 -17.62 0.80 8.47
C PHE A 95 -17.81 -0.70 8.77
N ARG A 96 -18.24 -1.53 7.79
CA ARG A 96 -18.47 -2.95 7.95
C ARG A 96 -17.19 -3.79 7.82
N THR A 97 -16.25 -3.38 6.98
CA THR A 97 -15.02 -4.13 6.71
C THR A 97 -14.16 -4.32 7.96
N PRO A 98 -13.56 -5.51 8.19
CA PRO A 98 -12.61 -5.74 9.27
C PRO A 98 -11.23 -5.10 9.03
N TYR A 99 -10.94 -4.67 7.79
CA TYR A 99 -9.70 -4.00 7.42
C TYR A 99 -9.87 -2.48 7.50
N ARG A 100 -9.17 -1.83 8.44
CA ARG A 100 -9.21 -0.37 8.65
C ARG A 100 -10.63 0.20 8.60
N PRO A 101 -11.54 -0.24 9.47
CA PRO A 101 -13.00 -0.01 9.35
C PRO A 101 -13.37 1.46 9.15
N LEU A 102 -12.74 2.36 9.91
CA LEU A 102 -13.00 3.79 9.82
C LEU A 102 -12.58 4.34 8.45
N TRP A 103 -11.37 4.04 8.02
CA TRP A 103 -10.81 4.67 6.82
C TRP A 103 -11.44 4.12 5.55
N VAL A 104 -11.59 2.81 5.44
CA VAL A 104 -12.30 2.19 4.30
C VAL A 104 -13.79 2.57 4.32
N GLY A 105 -14.39 2.65 5.50
CA GLY A 105 -15.78 3.10 5.67
C GLY A 105 -16.01 4.55 5.19
N LEU A 106 -15.03 5.45 5.39
CA LEU A 106 -15.10 6.81 4.81
C LEU A 106 -15.08 6.77 3.27
N GLY A 107 -14.35 5.83 2.67
CA GLY A 107 -14.39 5.62 1.22
C GLY A 107 -15.76 5.18 0.73
N ALA A 108 -16.37 4.20 1.40
CA ALA A 108 -17.72 3.74 1.11
C ALA A 108 -18.75 4.90 1.27
N LEU A 109 -18.65 5.67 2.35
CA LEU A 109 -19.50 6.84 2.56
C LEU A 109 -19.34 7.88 1.43
N THR A 110 -18.11 8.13 0.99
CA THR A 110 -17.85 9.03 -0.15
C THR A 110 -18.50 8.51 -1.43
N PHE A 111 -18.40 7.20 -1.66
CA PHE A 111 -19.00 6.55 -2.83
C PHE A 111 -20.53 6.67 -2.81
N ASP A 112 -21.18 6.42 -1.67
CA ASP A 112 -22.63 6.57 -1.50
C ASP A 112 -23.09 8.01 -1.72
N LEU A 113 -22.35 8.99 -1.17
CA LEU A 113 -22.64 10.41 -1.40
C LEU A 113 -22.50 10.80 -2.87
N LEU A 114 -21.47 10.32 -3.57
CA LEU A 114 -21.28 10.56 -5.00
C LEU A 114 -22.40 9.92 -5.82
N LEU A 115 -22.83 8.72 -5.47
CA LEU A 115 -24.00 8.08 -6.11
C LEU A 115 -25.28 8.87 -5.87
N ALA A 116 -25.52 9.34 -4.65
CA ALA A 116 -26.67 10.16 -4.34
C ALA A 116 -26.68 11.47 -5.16
N VAL A 117 -25.52 12.14 -5.27
CA VAL A 117 -25.37 13.35 -6.08
C VAL A 117 -25.58 13.05 -7.57
N LEU A 118 -25.05 11.93 -8.08
CA LEU A 118 -25.21 11.51 -9.47
C LEU A 118 -26.68 11.22 -9.81
N ILE A 119 -27.32 10.37 -8.99
CA ILE A 119 -28.72 9.95 -9.19
C ILE A 119 -29.66 11.17 -9.12
N THR A 120 -29.49 12.00 -8.11
CA THR A 120 -30.34 13.20 -7.97
C THR A 120 -30.08 14.23 -9.07
N SER A 121 -28.85 14.32 -9.59
CA SER A 121 -28.53 15.17 -10.74
C SER A 121 -29.18 14.65 -12.03
N ALA A 122 -29.25 13.35 -12.23
CA ALA A 122 -29.98 12.73 -13.34
C ALA A 122 -31.51 12.94 -13.22
N LEU A 123 -32.03 12.89 -11.98
CA LEU A 123 -33.46 13.03 -11.69
C LEU A 123 -33.89 14.46 -11.40
N ARG A 124 -33.04 15.49 -11.55
CA ARG A 124 -33.29 16.87 -11.15
C ARG A 124 -34.60 17.46 -11.67
N HIS A 125 -35.01 17.03 -12.87
CA HIS A 125 -36.26 17.47 -13.50
C HIS A 125 -37.51 16.89 -12.79
N ARG A 126 -37.36 15.75 -12.10
CA ARG A 126 -38.45 15.10 -11.36
C ARG A 126 -38.56 15.55 -9.91
N ILE A 127 -37.40 15.74 -9.23
CA ILE A 127 -37.35 16.09 -7.80
C ILE A 127 -37.43 17.60 -7.52
N GLY A 128 -37.29 18.41 -8.57
CA GLY A 128 -37.29 19.86 -8.47
C GLY A 128 -35.92 20.45 -8.08
N PHE A 129 -35.74 21.73 -8.41
CA PHE A 129 -34.46 22.43 -8.27
C PHE A 129 -34.02 22.60 -6.82
N ALA A 130 -34.92 22.87 -5.89
CA ALA A 130 -34.62 23.13 -4.48
C ALA A 130 -34.08 21.85 -3.81
N SER A 131 -34.75 20.70 -3.99
CA SER A 131 -34.35 19.41 -3.45
C SER A 131 -33.03 18.95 -4.04
N TRP A 132 -32.89 19.05 -5.37
CA TRP A 132 -31.62 18.74 -6.05
C TRP A 132 -30.48 19.60 -5.50
N ARG A 133 -30.68 20.91 -5.32
CA ARG A 133 -29.61 21.79 -4.84
C ARG A 133 -29.18 21.46 -3.42
N PHE A 134 -30.11 21.05 -2.55
CA PHE A 134 -29.79 20.60 -1.19
C PHE A 134 -28.88 19.37 -1.21
N VAL A 135 -29.28 18.32 -1.96
CA VAL A 135 -28.45 17.11 -2.08
C VAL A 135 -27.12 17.41 -2.76
N HIS A 136 -27.10 18.27 -3.79
CA HIS A 136 -25.89 18.65 -4.48
C HIS A 136 -24.85 19.35 -3.56
N TRP A 137 -25.29 20.00 -2.50
CA TRP A 137 -24.37 20.57 -1.50
C TRP A 137 -23.58 19.51 -0.74
N LEU A 138 -24.09 18.28 -0.63
CA LEU A 138 -23.36 17.18 -0.03
C LEU A 138 -22.07 16.85 -0.81
N ALA A 139 -21.97 17.24 -2.08
CA ALA A 139 -20.75 17.10 -2.87
C ALA A 139 -19.54 17.82 -2.23
N TYR A 140 -19.78 18.89 -1.45
CA TYR A 140 -18.70 19.55 -0.71
C TYR A 140 -18.13 18.69 0.44
N LEU A 141 -18.93 17.75 0.97
CA LEU A 141 -18.48 16.80 1.98
C LEU A 141 -17.70 15.62 1.37
N CYS A 142 -17.99 15.27 0.11
CA CYS A 142 -17.30 14.17 -0.57
C CYS A 142 -15.79 14.37 -0.59
N TRP A 143 -15.33 15.60 -0.87
CA TRP A 143 -13.90 15.86 -1.03
C TRP A 143 -13.09 15.70 0.28
N PRO A 144 -13.42 16.33 1.42
CA PRO A 144 -12.68 16.11 2.66
C PRO A 144 -12.76 14.69 3.17
N ILE A 145 -13.90 14.00 3.00
CA ILE A 145 -14.05 12.60 3.39
C ILE A 145 -13.17 11.71 2.51
N ALA A 146 -13.11 11.94 1.18
CA ALA A 146 -12.23 11.23 0.26
C ALA A 146 -10.75 11.45 0.60
N MET A 147 -10.35 12.68 0.96
CA MET A 147 -9.00 13.00 1.38
C MET A 147 -8.60 12.23 2.65
N LEU A 148 -9.47 12.22 3.67
CA LEU A 148 -9.26 11.46 4.90
C LEU A 148 -9.21 9.95 4.63
N HIS A 149 -10.06 9.44 3.72
CA HIS A 149 -10.01 8.06 3.28
C HIS A 149 -8.66 7.71 2.64
N GLY A 150 -8.20 8.51 1.67
CA GLY A 150 -6.93 8.29 0.97
C GLY A 150 -5.73 8.30 1.94
N LEU A 151 -5.64 9.32 2.80
CA LEU A 151 -4.59 9.43 3.81
C LEU A 151 -4.63 8.28 4.83
N GLY A 152 -5.83 7.89 5.30
CA GLY A 152 -5.98 6.90 6.37
C GLY A 152 -5.86 5.46 5.89
N SER A 153 -6.37 5.13 4.71
CA SER A 153 -6.36 3.77 4.16
C SER A 153 -5.12 3.45 3.34
N GLY A 154 -4.44 4.46 2.77
CA GLY A 154 -3.26 4.27 1.94
C GLY A 154 -2.07 3.74 2.73
N SER A 155 -1.37 2.73 2.20
CA SER A 155 -0.05 2.32 2.70
C SER A 155 1.05 3.22 2.14
N ASP A 156 0.76 3.94 1.06
CA ASP A 156 1.70 4.79 0.32
C ASP A 156 1.49 6.28 0.62
N SER A 157 0.63 6.61 1.59
CA SER A 157 0.30 7.99 1.97
C SER A 157 1.52 8.82 2.38
N ALA A 158 2.61 8.16 2.80
CA ALA A 158 3.87 8.83 3.15
C ALA A 158 4.81 9.05 1.94
N LEU A 159 4.48 8.55 0.74
CA LEU A 159 5.31 8.79 -0.44
C LEU A 159 5.29 10.27 -0.82
N PRO A 160 6.47 10.89 -1.10
CA PRO A 160 6.56 12.32 -1.41
C PRO A 160 5.65 12.76 -2.57
N ILE A 161 5.52 11.93 -3.60
CA ILE A 161 4.66 12.24 -4.76
C ILE A 161 3.16 12.24 -4.38
N VAL A 162 2.73 11.31 -3.52
CA VAL A 162 1.33 11.25 -3.05
C VAL A 162 1.03 12.47 -2.18
N LEU A 163 1.92 12.79 -1.23
CA LEU A 163 1.80 13.98 -0.38
C LEU A 163 1.77 15.28 -1.19
N PHE A 164 2.60 15.36 -2.23
CA PHE A 164 2.61 16.52 -3.12
C PHE A 164 1.26 16.67 -3.83
N VAL A 165 0.70 15.57 -4.38
CA VAL A 165 -0.61 15.59 -5.04
C VAL A 165 -1.71 15.96 -4.04
N ASP A 166 -1.71 15.37 -2.85
CA ASP A 166 -2.68 15.67 -1.79
C ASP A 166 -2.61 17.14 -1.37
N ALA A 167 -1.40 17.69 -1.20
CA ALA A 167 -1.19 19.10 -0.86
C ALA A 167 -1.67 20.04 -1.97
N VAL A 168 -1.40 19.72 -3.24
CA VAL A 168 -1.88 20.50 -4.40
C VAL A 168 -3.41 20.45 -4.48
N CYS A 169 -4.02 19.28 -4.30
CA CYS A 169 -5.47 19.12 -4.26
C CYS A 169 -6.09 19.94 -3.11
N ALA A 170 -5.49 19.89 -1.92
CA ALA A 170 -5.95 20.67 -0.77
C ALA A 170 -5.83 22.17 -1.02
N ALA A 171 -4.70 22.64 -1.52
CA ALA A 171 -4.47 24.05 -1.86
C ALA A 171 -5.46 24.54 -2.92
N ALA A 172 -5.75 23.74 -3.94
CA ALA A 172 -6.70 24.08 -5.00
C ALA A 172 -8.13 24.24 -4.47
N VAL A 173 -8.61 23.31 -3.64
CA VAL A 173 -9.97 23.40 -3.06
C VAL A 173 -10.07 24.56 -2.08
N ILE A 174 -9.13 24.67 -1.13
CA ILE A 174 -9.12 25.73 -0.11
C ILE A 174 -9.04 27.11 -0.78
N GLY A 175 -8.10 27.27 -1.74
CA GLY A 175 -7.93 28.51 -2.48
C GLY A 175 -9.19 28.90 -3.28
N THR A 176 -9.82 27.93 -3.93
CA THR A 176 -11.05 28.16 -4.70
C THR A 176 -12.25 28.53 -3.80
N VAL A 177 -12.38 27.85 -2.64
CA VAL A 177 -13.42 28.20 -1.65
C VAL A 177 -13.15 29.58 -1.07
N ALA A 178 -11.92 29.91 -0.68
CA ALA A 178 -11.53 31.22 -0.20
C ALA A 178 -11.85 32.32 -1.23
N TRP A 179 -11.50 32.08 -2.48
CA TRP A 179 -11.84 32.99 -3.59
C TRP A 179 -13.35 33.17 -3.72
N ARG A 180 -14.16 32.09 -3.65
CA ARG A 180 -15.62 32.18 -3.66
C ARG A 180 -16.15 33.01 -2.52
N LEU A 181 -15.61 32.85 -1.31
CA LEU A 181 -16.02 33.60 -0.13
C LEU A 181 -15.64 35.09 -0.21
N SER A 182 -14.51 35.41 -0.87
CA SER A 182 -14.10 36.82 -1.06
C SER A 182 -14.90 37.54 -2.13
N THR A 183 -15.30 36.86 -3.22
CA THR A 183 -15.97 37.47 -4.38
C THR A 183 -17.50 37.32 -4.35
N GLY A 184 -18.02 36.34 -3.60
CA GLY A 184 -19.45 36.02 -3.57
C GLY A 184 -20.29 37.06 -2.83
N ARG A 185 -20.98 37.91 -3.58
CA ARG A 185 -21.90 38.94 -3.05
C ARG A 185 -23.23 38.37 -2.53
N THR A 186 -23.51 37.09 -2.76
CA THR A 186 -24.81 36.44 -2.48
C THR A 186 -24.96 35.90 -1.05
N PHE A 187 -23.88 35.90 -0.27
CA PHE A 187 -23.91 35.37 1.10
C PHE A 187 -24.05 36.48 2.12
N THR A 188 -24.89 36.24 3.14
CA THR A 188 -24.89 37.11 4.34
C THR A 188 -23.52 37.04 5.04
N PRO A 189 -23.12 38.09 5.76
CA PRO A 189 -21.85 38.09 6.50
C PRO A 189 -21.72 36.90 7.45
N ALA A 190 -22.82 36.51 8.12
CA ALA A 190 -22.82 35.35 9.03
C ALA A 190 -22.55 34.02 8.31
N VAL A 191 -23.18 33.77 7.16
CA VAL A 191 -22.98 32.58 6.36
C VAL A 191 -21.53 32.55 5.81
N ARG A 192 -21.02 33.70 5.38
CA ARG A 192 -19.64 33.83 4.90
C ARG A 192 -18.65 33.52 6.01
N ALA A 193 -18.82 34.08 7.21
CA ALA A 193 -17.96 33.80 8.35
C ALA A 193 -18.00 32.32 8.75
N GLY A 194 -19.20 31.73 8.85
CA GLY A 194 -19.38 30.31 9.16
C GLY A 194 -18.69 29.38 8.14
N ALA A 195 -18.87 29.69 6.85
CA ALA A 195 -18.19 28.89 5.80
C ALA A 195 -16.66 29.05 5.81
N ALA A 196 -16.14 30.25 6.13
CA ALA A 196 -14.71 30.48 6.29
C ALA A 196 -14.16 29.67 7.47
N VAL A 197 -14.81 29.73 8.62
CA VAL A 197 -14.44 28.95 9.81
C VAL A 197 -14.47 27.44 9.50
N ALA A 198 -15.55 26.94 8.87
CA ALA A 198 -15.65 25.55 8.49
C ALA A 198 -14.51 25.12 7.56
N THR A 199 -14.14 25.95 6.58
CA THR A 199 -13.01 25.68 5.66
C THR A 199 -11.68 25.58 6.43
N VAL A 200 -11.42 26.51 7.36
CA VAL A 200 -10.22 26.49 8.18
C VAL A 200 -10.19 25.25 9.09
N VAL A 201 -11.30 24.92 9.75
CA VAL A 201 -11.40 23.74 10.62
C VAL A 201 -11.13 22.46 9.83
N VAL A 202 -11.71 22.31 8.63
CA VAL A 202 -11.46 21.15 7.77
C VAL A 202 -10.00 21.09 7.33
N ALA A 203 -9.42 22.21 6.89
CA ALA A 203 -8.03 22.26 6.45
C ALA A 203 -7.06 21.93 7.58
N VAL A 204 -7.25 22.54 8.75
CA VAL A 204 -6.42 22.24 9.94
C VAL A 204 -6.64 20.80 10.41
N GLY A 205 -7.87 20.33 10.42
CA GLY A 205 -8.21 18.94 10.79
C GLY A 205 -7.50 17.92 9.91
N ILE A 206 -7.51 18.10 8.58
CA ILE A 206 -6.79 17.23 7.64
C ILE A 206 -5.27 17.29 7.89
N ALA A 207 -4.70 18.50 8.07
CA ALA A 207 -3.27 18.67 8.31
C ALA A 207 -2.84 18.01 9.64
N VAL A 208 -3.57 18.26 10.71
CA VAL A 208 -3.31 17.65 12.04
C VAL A 208 -3.42 16.13 11.95
N PHE A 209 -4.47 15.61 11.28
CA PHE A 209 -4.63 14.17 11.07
C PHE A 209 -3.46 13.59 10.29
N ALA A 210 -3.05 14.20 9.18
CA ALA A 210 -1.90 13.73 8.38
C ALA A 210 -0.63 13.66 9.24
N LEU A 211 -0.30 14.72 9.96
CA LEU A 211 0.91 14.82 10.79
C LEU A 211 0.87 13.92 12.04
N ALA A 212 -0.28 13.75 12.68
CA ALA A 212 -0.42 12.95 13.90
C ALA A 212 -0.66 11.46 13.62
N GLY A 213 -1.11 11.10 12.42
CA GLY A 213 -1.53 9.76 12.02
C GLY A 213 -0.67 9.17 10.91
N PRO A 214 -1.11 9.31 9.64
CA PRO A 214 -0.52 8.60 8.49
C PRO A 214 0.98 8.84 8.27
N LEU A 215 1.47 10.04 8.58
CA LEU A 215 2.89 10.39 8.40
C LEU A 215 3.79 9.89 9.55
N ARG A 216 3.22 9.35 10.63
CA ARG A 216 4.02 8.77 11.72
C ARG A 216 4.32 7.30 11.45
N PRO A 217 5.53 6.82 11.81
CA PRO A 217 5.88 5.40 11.73
C PRO A 217 4.86 4.52 12.48
N GLY A 218 4.58 3.32 11.93
CA GLY A 218 3.65 2.37 12.54
C GLY A 218 2.16 2.71 12.34
N TRP A 219 1.81 3.59 11.42
CA TRP A 219 0.41 3.89 11.09
C TRP A 219 -0.39 2.64 10.67
N SER A 220 0.20 1.72 9.92
CA SER A 220 -0.44 0.48 9.50
C SER A 220 -1.04 -0.32 10.66
N HIS A 221 -0.38 -0.34 11.82
CA HIS A 221 -0.88 -0.99 13.04
C HIS A 221 -1.95 -0.16 13.75
N ARG A 222 -1.84 1.18 13.74
CA ARG A 222 -2.77 2.09 14.41
C ARG A 222 -4.03 2.38 13.61
N ALA A 223 -4.03 2.09 12.31
CA ALA A 223 -5.15 2.36 11.41
C ALA A 223 -6.41 1.51 11.67
N GLY A 224 -6.40 0.65 12.70
CA GLY A 224 -7.57 -0.08 13.17
C GLY A 224 -7.77 -1.47 12.57
N THR A 225 -6.75 -2.05 11.94
CA THR A 225 -6.82 -3.46 11.52
C THR A 225 -6.75 -4.37 12.74
N SER A 226 -7.69 -5.30 12.90
CA SER A 226 -7.70 -6.21 14.04
C SER A 226 -6.46 -7.12 14.06
N ALA A 227 -5.96 -7.45 15.26
CA ALA A 227 -4.82 -8.35 15.43
C ALA A 227 -5.09 -9.73 14.80
N ALA A 228 -6.32 -10.22 14.89
CA ALA A 228 -6.74 -11.47 14.26
C ALA A 228 -6.59 -11.44 12.74
N LEU A 229 -7.00 -10.34 12.09
CA LEU A 229 -6.84 -10.17 10.64
C LEU A 229 -5.36 -10.02 10.25
N LEU A 230 -4.55 -9.30 11.02
CA LEU A 230 -3.10 -9.20 10.78
C LEU A 230 -2.44 -10.58 10.83
N ALA A 231 -2.80 -11.41 11.83
CA ALA A 231 -2.31 -12.78 11.94
C ALA A 231 -2.81 -13.66 10.79
N GLN A 232 -4.03 -13.46 10.30
CA GLN A 232 -4.57 -14.18 9.15
C GLN A 232 -3.86 -13.80 7.84
N LEU A 233 -3.61 -12.51 7.61
CA LEU A 233 -2.86 -12.01 6.45
C LEU A 233 -1.41 -12.52 6.48
N ALA A 234 -0.77 -12.53 7.64
CA ALA A 234 0.56 -13.09 7.81
C ALA A 234 0.60 -14.59 7.44
N ARG A 235 -0.39 -15.38 7.90
CA ARG A 235 -0.53 -16.80 7.52
C ARG A 235 -0.81 -16.99 6.04
N LYS A 236 -1.67 -16.15 5.43
CA LYS A 236 -1.97 -16.20 3.99
C LYS A 236 -0.72 -15.92 3.16
N ASN A 237 0.08 -14.94 3.57
CA ASN A 237 1.35 -14.64 2.91
C ASN A 237 2.35 -15.80 3.05
N ALA A 238 2.46 -16.40 4.23
CA ALA A 238 3.30 -17.58 4.44
C ALA A 238 2.83 -18.78 3.60
N ALA A 239 1.52 -19.04 3.50
CA ALA A 239 0.96 -20.11 2.68
C ALA A 239 1.13 -19.87 1.18
N ALA A 240 1.03 -18.63 0.70
CA ALA A 240 1.27 -18.27 -0.70
C ALA A 240 2.73 -18.51 -1.09
N THR A 241 3.65 -18.33 -0.14
CA THR A 241 5.09 -18.62 -0.35
C THR A 241 5.36 -20.13 -0.40
N THR A 242 4.62 -20.94 0.39
CA THR A 242 4.74 -22.40 0.41
C THR A 242 4.07 -23.06 -0.81
N GLY A 243 3.01 -22.48 -1.34
CA GLY A 243 2.27 -23.03 -2.50
C GLY A 243 3.01 -22.92 -3.84
N THR A 244 4.04 -22.08 -3.94
CA THR A 244 4.86 -21.97 -5.15
C THR A 244 5.90 -23.09 -5.25
N THR A 245 6.15 -23.83 -4.16
CA THR A 245 7.10 -24.96 -4.11
C THR A 245 6.42 -26.33 -4.26
N ALA A 246 5.09 -26.42 -4.23
CA ALA A 246 4.36 -27.70 -4.23
C ALA A 246 3.91 -28.19 -5.63
N GLY A 247 4.52 -27.71 -6.70
CA GLY A 247 4.17 -28.02 -8.10
C GLY A 247 5.12 -28.99 -8.83
N ALA A 248 5.99 -29.72 -8.16
CA ALA A 248 6.77 -30.78 -8.81
C ALA A 248 7.19 -31.87 -7.79
N GLY A 249 6.58 -33.05 -7.88
CA GLY A 249 7.18 -34.26 -7.30
C GLY A 249 6.28 -35.06 -6.39
N THR A 250 5.66 -36.09 -6.99
CA THR A 250 5.35 -37.46 -6.52
C THR A 250 5.45 -37.75 -5.01
N GLN A 251 4.34 -38.31 -4.50
CA GLN A 251 4.24 -38.98 -3.20
C GLN A 251 5.44 -39.89 -2.92
N SER A 252 6.04 -39.68 -1.76
CA SER A 252 6.81 -40.73 -1.09
C SER A 252 6.56 -40.61 0.40
N THR A 253 5.96 -41.66 0.96
CA THR A 253 5.75 -41.88 2.37
C THR A 253 7.10 -41.85 3.09
N ALA A 254 7.32 -40.88 3.95
CA ALA A 254 8.53 -40.83 4.78
C ALA A 254 8.19 -41.21 6.21
N THR A 255 8.58 -42.40 6.53
CA THR A 255 8.78 -42.95 7.87
C THR A 255 9.78 -42.07 8.65
N THR A 256 9.40 -41.69 9.86
CA THR A 256 10.22 -40.96 10.82
C THR A 256 11.42 -41.83 11.26
N ALA A 257 12.63 -41.37 10.95
CA ALA A 257 13.82 -41.84 11.63
C ALA A 257 14.76 -40.65 11.91
N PRO A 258 15.39 -40.56 13.09
CA PRO A 258 16.29 -39.45 13.45
C PRO A 258 17.61 -39.58 12.73
N ALA A 259 17.96 -38.58 11.93
CA ALA A 259 19.25 -38.52 11.29
C ALA A 259 20.31 -37.97 12.26
N THR A 260 21.07 -38.86 12.90
CA THR A 260 22.39 -38.58 13.47
C THR A 260 23.41 -38.64 12.36
N GLY A 261 23.94 -37.49 11.97
CA GLY A 261 25.04 -37.35 11.03
C GLY A 261 25.77 -36.05 11.29
N SER A 262 26.76 -36.05 12.20
CA SER A 262 27.69 -34.95 12.43
C SER A 262 28.69 -34.88 11.28
N GLY A 263 28.40 -33.98 10.32
CA GLY A 263 29.39 -33.51 9.36
C GLY A 263 30.39 -32.57 10.04
N SER A 264 31.64 -32.65 9.71
CA SER A 264 32.72 -31.83 10.27
C SER A 264 32.41 -30.35 10.06
N ALA A 265 32.44 -29.56 11.16
CA ALA A 265 32.25 -28.13 11.27
C ALA A 265 30.80 -27.59 11.47
N GLY A 266 29.83 -28.36 11.98
CA GLY A 266 28.54 -27.82 12.42
C GLY A 266 27.60 -27.36 11.34
N VAL A 267 27.95 -27.43 10.06
CA VAL A 267 27.09 -27.11 8.93
C VAL A 267 26.29 -28.34 8.52
N PRO A 268 24.94 -28.23 8.40
CA PRO A 268 24.10 -29.36 8.00
C PRO A 268 24.47 -29.86 6.59
N THR A 269 24.42 -31.18 6.39
CA THR A 269 24.57 -31.77 5.05
C THR A 269 23.33 -31.47 4.18
N ALA A 270 23.55 -30.97 2.97
CA ALA A 270 22.48 -30.71 2.02
C ALA A 270 21.86 -32.04 1.48
N PRO A 271 20.53 -32.06 1.21
CA PRO A 271 19.59 -30.95 1.38
C PRO A 271 19.10 -30.81 2.82
N PHE A 272 18.94 -29.56 3.29
CA PHE A 272 18.38 -29.27 4.61
C PHE A 272 17.41 -28.05 4.59
N THR A 273 16.47 -28.01 5.52
CA THR A 273 15.64 -26.84 5.81
C THR A 273 15.54 -26.69 7.32
N VAL A 274 16.03 -25.56 7.83
CA VAL A 274 16.15 -25.32 9.27
C VAL A 274 15.59 -23.95 9.61
N PRO A 275 14.79 -23.82 10.67
CA PRO A 275 14.38 -22.49 11.16
C PRO A 275 15.59 -21.72 11.69
N LEU A 276 15.57 -20.40 11.52
CA LEU A 276 16.59 -19.50 12.02
C LEU A 276 15.98 -18.32 12.79
N THR A 277 16.77 -17.82 13.71
CA THR A 277 16.48 -16.58 14.46
C THR A 277 17.74 -15.73 14.52
N GLY A 278 17.56 -14.41 14.62
CA GLY A 278 18.70 -13.51 14.63
C GLY A 278 18.31 -12.05 14.78
N SER A 279 19.22 -11.17 14.41
CA SER A 279 19.05 -9.74 14.44
C SER A 279 19.57 -9.06 13.16
N GLN A 280 18.97 -7.95 12.83
CA GLN A 280 19.40 -7.05 11.79
C GLN A 280 20.03 -5.80 12.39
N THR A 281 21.19 -5.41 11.89
CA THR A 281 21.85 -4.15 12.20
C THR A 281 22.09 -3.38 10.92
N THR A 282 21.75 -2.09 10.91
CA THR A 282 22.00 -1.20 9.78
C THR A 282 22.98 -0.14 10.18
N THR A 283 24.06 0.01 9.43
CA THR A 283 25.11 1.01 9.66
C THR A 283 25.30 1.87 8.41
N ASN A 284 25.77 3.11 8.61
CA ASN A 284 26.14 4.04 7.53
C ASN A 284 27.65 4.26 7.55
N PRO A 285 28.45 3.40 6.91
CA PRO A 285 29.91 3.37 7.08
C PRO A 285 30.62 4.64 6.63
N ASN A 286 30.06 5.42 5.70
CA ASN A 286 30.76 6.56 5.09
C ASN A 286 29.99 7.91 5.19
N GLY A 287 28.87 8.00 5.87
CA GLY A 287 28.11 9.24 6.05
C GLY A 287 27.54 9.87 4.76
N GLN A 288 27.79 9.30 3.60
CA GLN A 288 27.39 9.79 2.27
C GLN A 288 26.34 8.91 1.58
N GLY A 289 25.34 8.43 2.35
CA GLY A 289 24.26 7.64 1.77
C GLY A 289 24.59 6.16 1.51
N ALA A 290 25.79 5.70 1.83
CA ALA A 290 26.12 4.28 1.84
C ALA A 290 25.44 3.62 3.04
N VAL A 291 24.77 2.49 2.79
CA VAL A 291 24.06 1.70 3.83
C VAL A 291 24.61 0.29 3.81
N GLN A 292 25.03 -0.20 4.98
CA GLN A 292 25.37 -1.60 5.16
C GLN A 292 24.37 -2.25 6.09
N VAL A 293 23.75 -3.34 5.65
CA VAL A 293 22.81 -4.14 6.44
C VAL A 293 23.48 -5.47 6.79
N THR A 294 23.69 -5.71 8.08
CA THR A 294 24.25 -6.97 8.58
C THR A 294 23.13 -7.78 9.23
N LEU A 295 22.94 -9.01 8.75
CA LEU A 295 22.01 -9.99 9.30
C LEU A 295 22.83 -11.05 10.02
N THR A 296 22.72 -11.13 11.35
CA THR A 296 23.36 -12.16 12.16
C THR A 296 22.30 -13.15 12.61
N MET A 297 22.46 -14.41 12.19
CA MET A 297 21.46 -15.46 12.36
C MET A 297 22.06 -16.70 12.98
N GLN A 298 21.23 -17.43 13.75
CA GLN A 298 21.57 -18.75 14.29
C GLN A 298 20.53 -19.77 13.83
N LEU A 299 20.99 -20.94 13.42
CA LEU A 299 20.14 -22.04 13.06
C LEU A 299 19.60 -22.73 14.31
N GLN A 300 18.28 -22.96 14.36
CA GLN A 300 17.68 -23.76 15.44
C GLN A 300 17.91 -25.23 15.17
N ASN A 301 18.24 -26.01 16.20
CA ASN A 301 18.52 -27.47 16.16
C ASN A 301 19.88 -27.91 15.57
N THR A 302 20.81 -27.02 15.35
CA THR A 302 22.18 -27.37 15.01
C THR A 302 23.14 -26.64 15.95
N SER A 303 24.29 -27.27 16.24
CA SER A 303 25.34 -26.68 17.09
C SER A 303 25.72 -25.30 16.55
N ALA A 304 25.25 -24.26 17.25
CA ALA A 304 25.54 -22.82 17.18
C ALA A 304 26.43 -22.28 16.01
N THR A 305 26.22 -22.76 14.79
CA THR A 305 26.97 -22.25 13.64
C THR A 305 26.36 -20.93 13.20
N PRO A 306 27.05 -19.80 13.32
CA PRO A 306 26.52 -18.51 12.92
C PRO A 306 26.42 -18.42 11.39
N LEU A 307 25.30 -17.87 10.93
CA LEU A 307 25.09 -17.48 9.55
C LEU A 307 25.01 -15.95 9.50
N THR A 308 25.99 -15.32 8.89
CA THR A 308 26.05 -13.87 8.75
C THR A 308 25.92 -13.48 7.29
N VAL A 309 25.01 -12.53 7.00
CA VAL A 309 24.86 -11.95 5.66
C VAL A 309 25.11 -10.46 5.78
N VAL A 310 26.02 -9.95 4.98
CA VAL A 310 26.33 -8.52 4.88
C VAL A 310 25.90 -8.05 3.50
N LEU A 311 25.06 -7.03 3.47
CA LEU A 311 24.51 -6.43 2.26
C LEU A 311 24.96 -4.97 2.19
N ASP A 312 25.71 -4.61 1.17
CA ASP A 312 26.14 -3.25 0.93
C ASP A 312 25.27 -2.60 -0.13
N GLY A 313 24.92 -1.35 0.10
CA GLY A 313 24.05 -0.61 -0.80
C GLY A 313 24.07 0.89 -0.56
N SER A 314 23.16 1.57 -1.21
CA SER A 314 22.91 3.01 -1.01
C SER A 314 21.45 3.26 -0.65
N ALA A 315 21.20 4.28 0.15
CA ALA A 315 19.84 4.71 0.45
C ALA A 315 19.13 5.14 -0.84
N ALA A 316 18.06 4.44 -1.21
CA ALA A 316 17.20 4.83 -2.32
C ALA A 316 16.12 5.78 -1.83
N GLY A 317 15.77 6.78 -2.63
CA GLY A 317 14.68 7.70 -2.32
C GLY A 317 13.37 6.90 -2.07
N GLY A 318 12.75 7.11 -0.89
CA GLY A 318 11.54 6.36 -0.49
C GLY A 318 11.75 5.37 0.67
N GLY A 319 12.91 5.36 1.34
CA GLY A 319 13.20 4.51 2.50
C GLY A 319 13.63 3.08 2.16
N GLY A 320 13.89 2.79 0.90
CA GLY A 320 14.50 1.56 0.43
C GLY A 320 16.02 1.62 0.40
N VAL A 321 16.67 0.45 0.32
CA VAL A 321 18.11 0.32 0.08
C VAL A 321 18.32 -0.34 -1.28
N SER A 322 19.08 0.34 -2.15
CA SER A 322 19.53 -0.22 -3.41
C SER A 322 20.82 -0.97 -3.15
N LEU A 323 20.81 -2.30 -3.31
CA LEU A 323 21.94 -3.16 -3.03
C LEU A 323 22.93 -3.15 -4.18
N SER A 324 24.22 -3.00 -3.85
CA SER A 324 25.35 -3.07 -4.78
C SER A 324 26.12 -4.39 -4.69
N SER A 325 26.23 -4.97 -3.49
CA SER A 325 26.90 -6.23 -3.25
C SER A 325 26.37 -6.93 -2.01
N GLY A 326 26.66 -8.22 -1.86
CA GLY A 326 26.34 -8.96 -0.64
C GLY A 326 27.27 -10.17 -0.45
N SER A 327 27.71 -10.34 0.77
CA SER A 327 28.49 -11.50 1.18
C SER A 327 27.77 -12.34 2.22
N VAL A 328 28.06 -13.63 2.24
CA VAL A 328 27.53 -14.57 3.22
C VAL A 328 28.66 -15.35 3.86
N THR A 329 28.59 -15.52 5.17
CA THR A 329 29.50 -16.36 5.95
C THR A 329 28.66 -17.39 6.70
N PHE A 330 28.93 -18.65 6.49
CA PHE A 330 28.22 -19.76 7.13
C PHE A 330 29.26 -20.68 7.82
N GLY A 331 29.45 -20.50 9.10
CA GLY A 331 30.52 -21.10 9.86
C GLY A 331 31.90 -20.75 9.27
N PRO A 332 32.73 -21.72 8.87
CA PRO A 332 34.03 -21.46 8.24
C PRO A 332 33.96 -21.15 6.74
N TYR A 333 32.77 -21.20 6.14
CA TYR A 333 32.59 -21.05 4.70
C TYR A 333 32.13 -19.65 4.31
N HIS A 334 32.68 -19.12 3.24
CA HIS A 334 32.34 -17.81 2.69
C HIS A 334 31.63 -17.95 1.36
N GLY A 335 30.82 -16.96 1.00
CA GLY A 335 30.09 -16.94 -0.24
C GLY A 335 29.56 -15.57 -0.62
N VAL A 336 28.80 -15.54 -1.69
CA VAL A 336 28.20 -14.31 -2.22
C VAL A 336 26.68 -14.42 -2.27
N VAL A 337 26.01 -13.29 -2.03
CA VAL A 337 24.57 -13.17 -2.22
C VAL A 337 24.30 -13.07 -3.73
N THR A 338 23.51 -13.98 -4.26
CA THR A 338 23.18 -14.06 -5.70
C THR A 338 21.83 -13.41 -6.03
N GLY A 339 20.98 -13.19 -5.04
CA GLY A 339 19.69 -12.56 -5.23
C GLY A 339 19.05 -12.09 -3.95
N LEU A 340 18.26 -11.01 -4.04
CA LEU A 340 17.41 -10.51 -2.99
C LEU A 340 16.05 -10.14 -3.58
N ASN A 341 14.99 -10.70 -3.02
CA ASN A 341 13.62 -10.38 -3.45
C ASN A 341 12.65 -10.45 -2.27
N GLY A 342 12.19 -9.29 -1.79
CA GLY A 342 11.07 -9.16 -0.86
C GLY A 342 11.20 -9.90 0.48
N GLY A 343 12.39 -10.13 1.01
CA GLY A 343 12.62 -10.91 2.23
C GLY A 343 13.19 -12.31 1.97
N THR A 344 13.38 -12.68 0.70
CA THR A 344 14.12 -13.89 0.31
C THR A 344 15.52 -13.51 -0.11
N VAL A 345 16.53 -14.12 0.54
CA VAL A 345 17.95 -13.95 0.22
C VAL A 345 18.45 -15.26 -0.37
N ALA A 346 18.94 -15.21 -1.59
CA ALA A 346 19.64 -16.33 -2.24
C ALA A 346 21.14 -16.09 -2.18
N ALA A 347 21.91 -17.10 -1.80
CA ALA A 347 23.36 -17.02 -1.68
C ALA A 347 24.02 -18.34 -2.08
N THR A 348 25.24 -18.25 -2.59
CA THR A 348 26.07 -19.42 -2.87
C THR A 348 27.28 -19.40 -1.94
N VAL A 349 27.53 -20.51 -1.24
CA VAL A 349 28.61 -20.67 -0.28
C VAL A 349 29.62 -21.68 -0.80
N SER A 350 30.90 -21.30 -0.75
CA SER A 350 32.03 -22.17 -1.14
C SER A 350 32.36 -23.14 0.01
N ALA A 351 31.61 -24.23 0.10
CA ALA A 351 31.88 -25.37 0.97
C ALA A 351 32.64 -26.45 0.15
N PRO A 352 33.11 -27.56 0.76
CA PRO A 352 33.69 -28.68 0.02
C PRO A 352 32.79 -29.16 -1.14
N ASN A 353 31.48 -29.10 -0.96
CA ASN A 353 30.49 -29.15 -2.03
C ASN A 353 29.75 -27.79 -2.03
N PRO A 354 29.77 -27.01 -3.13
CA PRO A 354 29.13 -25.71 -3.20
C PRO A 354 27.66 -25.81 -2.80
N LEU A 355 27.24 -24.96 -1.86
CA LEU A 355 25.89 -24.93 -1.34
C LEU A 355 25.14 -23.70 -1.88
N VAL A 356 23.94 -23.94 -2.39
CA VAL A 356 22.99 -22.86 -2.66
C VAL A 356 22.07 -22.72 -1.44
N LEU A 357 22.12 -21.57 -0.80
CA LEU A 357 21.27 -21.21 0.35
C LEU A 357 20.14 -20.32 -0.12
N THR A 358 18.94 -20.68 0.25
CA THR A 358 17.75 -19.82 0.11
C THR A 358 17.20 -19.52 1.50
N MET A 359 17.28 -18.28 1.91
CA MET A 359 16.81 -17.80 3.22
C MET A 359 15.52 -17.03 3.04
N GLN A 360 14.48 -17.42 3.74
CA GLN A 360 13.24 -16.66 3.85
C GLN A 360 13.22 -15.96 5.19
N LEU A 361 13.31 -14.62 5.17
CA LEU A 361 13.54 -13.81 6.34
C LEU A 361 12.35 -12.89 6.61
N ASN A 362 11.95 -12.81 7.86
CA ASN A 362 10.98 -11.85 8.36
C ASN A 362 11.65 -10.99 9.44
N VAL A 363 11.75 -9.70 9.17
CA VAL A 363 12.39 -8.74 10.06
C VAL A 363 11.32 -7.95 10.82
N SER A 364 11.39 -7.97 12.14
CA SER A 364 10.57 -7.11 12.99
C SER A 364 11.09 -5.68 12.94
N GLN A 365 10.31 -4.77 12.34
CA GLN A 365 10.69 -3.37 12.17
C GLN A 365 10.89 -2.60 13.48
N ASN A 366 10.33 -3.08 14.60
CA ASN A 366 10.41 -2.40 15.90
C ASN A 366 11.60 -2.86 16.75
N SER A 367 12.12 -4.06 16.56
CA SER A 367 13.17 -4.64 17.41
C SER A 367 14.42 -5.03 16.63
N GLY A 368 14.40 -4.98 15.30
CA GLY A 368 15.45 -5.56 14.47
C GLY A 368 15.59 -7.08 14.61
N ALA A 369 14.67 -7.72 15.34
CA ALA A 369 14.66 -9.17 15.48
C ALA A 369 14.29 -9.83 14.16
N LEU A 370 15.00 -10.91 13.85
CA LEU A 370 14.90 -11.63 12.58
C LEU A 370 14.49 -13.06 12.85
N SER A 371 13.51 -13.55 12.08
CA SER A 371 13.09 -14.95 12.11
C SER A 371 12.89 -15.45 10.68
N GLY A 372 13.03 -16.74 10.46
CA GLY A 372 12.83 -17.29 9.13
C GLY A 372 13.25 -18.74 9.01
N THR A 373 13.49 -19.17 7.77
CA THR A 373 13.99 -20.49 7.43
C THR A 373 15.13 -20.40 6.43
N VAL A 374 16.11 -21.27 6.55
CA VAL A 374 17.16 -21.47 5.57
C VAL A 374 17.05 -22.86 4.95
N THR A 375 17.05 -22.91 3.65
CA THR A 375 17.13 -24.14 2.86
C THR A 375 18.46 -24.18 2.16
N GLY A 376 19.20 -25.27 2.35
CA GLY A 376 20.47 -25.53 1.67
C GLY A 376 20.34 -26.68 0.70
N THR A 377 20.79 -26.48 -0.56
CA THR A 377 20.86 -27.51 -1.59
C THR A 377 22.27 -27.58 -2.17
N SER A 378 22.75 -28.76 -2.61
CA SER A 378 24.02 -28.85 -3.29
C SER A 378 23.94 -28.25 -4.71
N ALA A 379 24.93 -27.47 -5.11
CA ALA A 379 24.94 -26.79 -6.41
C ALA A 379 25.00 -27.74 -7.62
N GLY A 380 25.18 -29.05 -7.40
CA GLY A 380 25.21 -30.07 -8.45
C GLY A 380 23.86 -30.74 -8.78
N SER A 381 22.77 -30.42 -8.09
CA SER A 381 21.47 -31.09 -8.29
C SER A 381 20.50 -30.35 -9.24
N GLN A 382 20.98 -29.31 -9.93
CA GLN A 382 20.21 -28.63 -10.99
C GLN A 382 20.75 -29.06 -12.37
N ARG A 383 20.42 -30.27 -12.80
CA ARG A 383 20.41 -30.68 -14.21
C ARG A 383 19.07 -31.28 -14.56
#